data_2b14dc1b5fc422831fd40f5f88792440
#
_entry.id   2b14dc1b5fc422831fd40f5f88792440
#
_cell.length_a   1.000
_cell.length_b   1.000
_cell.length_c   1.000
_cell.angle_alpha   90.00
_cell.angle_beta   90.00
_cell.angle_gamma   90.00
#
_symmetry.space_group_name_H-M   'P 1'
#
loop_
_entity.id
_entity.type
_entity.pdbx_description
1 polymer ?
#
loop_
_entity_poly.entity_id
_entity_poly.type
_entity_poly.pdbx_seq_one_letter_code
_entity_poly.pdbx_strand_id
1 'polypeptide(L)'
;LRRIQIRETILSHIERERQLFYKGIKVLSLFFIDEVAHYKQYDAAGQPHNGIFADMFEEEYNDILSTMQLGIGEDEYLKYLKSIKAEDTHAGYFSVDKKGHMTDSKLGDKKERTSDDKDAYDLIMKNKELLLDRDPKKSPVRFIFSHSALREGWDNPNVFQICTLKQSSSEVRKRQEVGRGLRLCVNQDGERMDANVLGNDVHNINILTVIASESYDSFAKGLQSEMAEAVADRPRAVTADLFKGKVLRDASGNEQVVDDALAQAICYDLIINGYVDRKGALTDKFFEDKANKQVKIAEEVADCTDSVLEILDSVYNDRAMKPENARSNNVELQVDPDKLAMP
;
A
#
# COMPACT_ATOMS: atom_id res chain seq x y z
N LEU A 1 17.16 11.23 14.33
CA LEU A 1 16.24 10.14 14.03
C LEU A 1 15.18 10.55 12.98
N ARG A 2 14.43 11.66 13.16
CA ARG A 2 13.37 12.09 12.22
C ARG A 2 13.89 12.35 10.80
N ARG A 3 15.04 13.02 10.67
CA ARG A 3 15.73 13.25 9.39
C ARG A 3 16.05 11.92 8.68
N ILE A 4 16.54 10.92 9.42
CA ILE A 4 16.84 9.60 8.88
C ILE A 4 15.54 8.91 8.39
N GLN A 5 14.47 8.97 9.17
CA GLN A 5 13.17 8.40 8.75
C GLN A 5 12.64 9.06 7.47
N ILE A 6 12.77 10.39 7.37
CA ILE A 6 12.37 11.14 6.16
C ILE A 6 13.23 10.69 4.98
N ARG A 7 14.56 10.65 5.13
CA ARG A 7 15.49 10.22 4.08
C ARG A 7 15.20 8.80 3.60
N GLU A 8 15.03 7.85 4.51
CA GLU A 8 14.70 6.46 4.17
C GLU A 8 13.35 6.33 3.48
N THR A 9 12.37 7.15 3.85
CA THR A 9 11.08 7.18 3.16
C THR A 9 11.22 7.68 1.74
N ILE A 10 12.01 8.73 1.50
CA ILE A 10 12.26 9.26 0.16
C ILE A 10 12.98 8.21 -0.69
N LEU A 11 14.03 7.57 -0.16
CA LEU A 11 14.77 6.52 -0.87
C LEU A 11 13.87 5.32 -1.22
N SER A 12 13.09 4.84 -0.25
CA SER A 12 12.15 3.74 -0.47
C SER A 12 11.07 4.09 -1.49
N HIS A 13 10.58 5.34 -1.45
CA HIS A 13 9.62 5.85 -2.43
C HIS A 13 10.19 5.85 -3.84
N ILE A 14 11.36 6.45 -4.03
CA ILE A 14 12.02 6.56 -5.35
C ILE A 14 12.31 5.17 -5.92
N GLU A 15 12.79 4.24 -5.09
CA GLU A 15 13.03 2.86 -5.50
C GLU A 15 11.73 2.18 -5.96
N ARG A 16 10.65 2.31 -5.18
CA ARG A 16 9.35 1.74 -5.52
C ARG A 16 8.75 2.41 -6.75
N GLU A 17 8.80 3.73 -6.84
CA GLU A 17 8.28 4.49 -7.97
C GLU A 17 9.01 4.10 -9.27
N ARG A 18 10.34 3.93 -9.23
CA ARG A 18 11.12 3.47 -10.38
C ARG A 18 10.67 2.10 -10.89
N GLN A 19 10.40 1.16 -9.98
CA GLN A 19 9.91 -0.18 -10.34
C GLN A 19 8.52 -0.15 -10.99
N LEU A 20 7.67 0.76 -10.53
CA LEU A 20 6.26 0.85 -10.94
C LEU A 20 6.00 1.86 -12.06
N PHE A 21 6.97 2.74 -12.35
CA PHE A 21 6.85 3.81 -13.33
C PHE A 21 6.42 3.30 -14.71
N TYR A 22 7.09 2.27 -15.22
CA TYR A 22 6.78 1.69 -16.53
C TYR A 22 5.54 0.79 -16.54
N LYS A 23 4.99 0.48 -15.36
CA LYS A 23 3.70 -0.23 -15.19
C LYS A 23 2.50 0.72 -15.14
N GLY A 24 2.72 2.03 -15.28
CA GLY A 24 1.65 3.03 -15.23
C GLY A 24 1.09 3.29 -13.83
N ILE A 25 1.82 2.92 -12.77
CA ILE A 25 1.35 3.02 -11.39
C ILE A 25 2.05 4.20 -10.70
N LYS A 26 1.28 5.16 -10.20
CA LYS A 26 1.78 6.25 -9.37
C LYS A 26 1.96 5.78 -7.93
N VAL A 27 3.06 6.17 -7.32
CA VAL A 27 3.39 5.85 -5.93
C VAL A 27 3.10 7.05 -5.03
N LEU A 28 2.46 6.80 -3.88
CA LEU A 28 2.24 7.79 -2.82
C LEU A 28 2.86 7.30 -1.52
N SER A 29 3.42 8.26 -0.76
CA SER A 29 3.94 8.04 0.59
C SER A 29 3.22 8.93 1.58
N LEU A 30 2.87 8.38 2.76
CA LEU A 30 2.25 9.11 3.85
C LEU A 30 3.24 9.34 4.99
N PHE A 31 3.30 10.58 5.48
CA PHE A 31 3.97 10.95 6.71
C PHE A 31 2.94 11.29 7.79
N PHE A 32 2.95 10.56 8.90
CA PHE A 32 2.15 10.89 10.07
C PHE A 32 3.00 11.68 11.07
N ILE A 33 2.58 12.89 11.36
CA ILE A 33 3.26 13.83 12.27
C ILE A 33 2.42 14.08 13.53
N ASP A 34 3.06 14.63 14.54
CA ASP A 34 2.46 14.94 15.84
C ASP A 34 1.77 16.32 15.86
N GLU A 35 2.39 17.34 15.27
CA GLU A 35 1.88 18.70 15.25
C GLU A 35 1.97 19.29 13.84
N VAL A 36 0.92 20.00 13.45
CA VAL A 36 0.87 20.70 12.14
C VAL A 36 1.98 21.73 12.00
N ALA A 37 2.38 22.36 13.11
CA ALA A 37 3.46 23.34 13.15
C ALA A 37 4.83 22.74 12.72
N HIS A 38 5.03 21.43 12.82
CA HIS A 38 6.22 20.78 12.29
C HIS A 38 6.26 20.72 10.76
N TYR A 39 5.10 20.88 10.10
CA TYR A 39 5.00 20.89 8.64
C TYR A 39 4.80 22.30 8.08
N LYS A 40 3.90 23.09 8.68
CA LYS A 40 3.54 24.42 8.20
C LYS A 40 3.33 25.36 9.38
N GLN A 41 3.93 26.54 9.30
CA GLN A 41 3.81 27.60 10.28
C GLN A 41 3.31 28.89 9.62
N TYR A 42 2.83 29.82 10.42
CA TYR A 42 2.36 31.14 9.95
C TYR A 42 2.98 32.22 10.83
N ASP A 43 3.51 33.26 10.20
CA ASP A 43 4.05 34.42 10.90
C ASP A 43 2.94 35.33 11.47
N ALA A 44 3.34 36.42 12.13
CA ALA A 44 2.41 37.39 12.71
C ALA A 44 1.52 38.08 11.66
N ALA A 45 1.94 38.11 10.39
CA ALA A 45 1.19 38.65 9.26
C ALA A 45 0.31 37.57 8.59
N GLY A 46 0.34 36.32 9.08
CA GLY A 46 -0.39 35.20 8.52
C GLY A 46 0.25 34.59 7.26
N GLN A 47 1.51 34.94 6.96
CA GLN A 47 2.19 34.35 5.80
C GLN A 47 2.69 32.95 6.13
N PRO A 48 2.44 31.95 5.25
CA PRO A 48 2.86 30.59 5.46
C PRO A 48 4.35 30.42 5.23
N HIS A 49 5.00 29.63 6.10
CA HIS A 49 6.36 29.13 5.90
C HIS A 49 6.46 27.66 6.33
N ASN A 50 7.48 26.97 5.88
CA ASN A 50 7.70 25.59 6.22
C ASN A 50 7.97 25.40 7.72
N GLY A 51 7.50 24.28 8.26
CA GLY A 51 7.95 23.77 9.53
C GLY A 51 9.16 22.84 9.33
N ILE A 52 9.77 22.43 10.43
CA ILE A 52 11.03 21.67 10.44
C ILE A 52 10.99 20.36 9.63
N PHE A 53 9.86 19.69 9.53
CA PHE A 53 9.76 18.44 8.76
C PHE A 53 9.65 18.70 7.26
N ALA A 54 9.03 19.80 6.84
CA ALA A 54 8.99 20.18 5.43
C ALA A 54 10.39 20.63 4.97
N ASP A 55 11.10 21.43 5.77
CA ASP A 55 12.47 21.82 5.47
C ASP A 55 13.40 20.59 5.37
N MET A 56 13.36 19.70 6.37
CA MET A 56 14.14 18.45 6.33
C MET A 56 13.82 17.61 5.09
N PHE A 57 12.55 17.54 4.70
CA PHE A 57 12.13 16.78 3.53
C PHE A 57 12.73 17.37 2.25
N GLU A 58 12.60 18.66 2.05
CA GLU A 58 13.12 19.34 0.85
C GLU A 58 14.65 19.26 0.75
N GLU A 59 15.35 19.41 1.88
CA GLU A 59 16.81 19.25 1.95
C GLU A 59 17.23 17.81 1.57
N GLU A 60 16.62 16.78 2.21
CA GLU A 60 16.97 15.38 1.95
C GLU A 60 16.58 14.95 0.54
N TYR A 61 15.44 15.43 0.03
CA TYR A 61 15.01 15.16 -1.34
C TYR A 61 16.00 15.73 -2.37
N ASN A 62 16.40 16.98 -2.20
CA ASN A 62 17.38 17.62 -3.08
C ASN A 62 18.77 16.96 -2.99
N ASP A 63 19.20 16.57 -1.79
CA ASP A 63 20.48 15.86 -1.60
C ASP A 63 20.46 14.51 -2.33
N ILE A 64 19.40 13.71 -2.16
CA ILE A 64 19.25 12.44 -2.85
C ILE A 64 19.27 12.63 -4.37
N LEU A 65 18.52 13.61 -4.90
CA LEU A 65 18.49 13.86 -6.34
C LEU A 65 19.84 14.33 -6.89
N SER A 66 20.61 15.06 -6.10
CA SER A 66 21.95 15.52 -6.49
C SER A 66 22.93 14.37 -6.69
N THR A 67 22.76 13.30 -5.92
CA THR A 67 23.61 12.09 -5.98
C THR A 67 23.20 11.13 -7.11
N MET A 68 21.99 11.28 -7.65
CA MET A 68 21.51 10.44 -8.74
C MET A 68 22.11 10.86 -10.07
N GLN A 69 23.06 10.07 -10.56
CA GLN A 69 23.69 10.28 -11.85
C GLN A 69 22.80 9.78 -12.99
N LEU A 70 22.75 10.56 -14.07
CA LEU A 70 22.26 10.09 -15.36
C LEU A 70 23.20 8.99 -15.85
N GLY A 71 22.73 7.73 -15.89
CA GLY A 71 23.43 6.65 -16.57
C GLY A 71 23.60 6.95 -18.06
N ILE A 72 24.43 6.15 -18.74
CA ILE A 72 24.57 6.21 -20.20
C ILE A 72 23.25 5.71 -20.80
N GLY A 73 22.41 6.64 -21.23
CA GLY A 73 21.03 6.43 -21.70
C GLY A 73 20.05 7.29 -20.90
N GLU A 74 19.22 8.05 -21.61
CA GLU A 74 18.25 8.94 -20.96
C GLU A 74 17.14 8.09 -20.31
N ASP A 75 17.25 7.87 -18.98
CA ASP A 75 16.21 7.23 -18.17
C ASP A 75 15.01 8.18 -18.06
N GLU A 76 13.89 7.82 -18.67
CA GLU A 76 12.65 8.61 -18.64
C GLU A 76 12.16 8.86 -17.22
N TYR A 77 12.32 7.88 -16.34
CA TYR A 77 12.00 8.03 -14.93
C TYR A 77 12.84 9.13 -14.27
N LEU A 78 14.14 9.17 -14.53
CA LEU A 78 15.01 10.19 -13.95
C LEU A 78 14.70 11.59 -14.50
N LYS A 79 14.32 11.71 -15.77
CA LYS A 79 13.81 12.98 -16.34
C LYS A 79 12.53 13.41 -15.65
N TYR A 80 11.59 12.47 -15.45
CA TYR A 80 10.36 12.71 -14.70
C TYR A 80 10.67 13.21 -13.29
N LEU A 81 11.52 12.50 -12.55
CA LEU A 81 11.88 12.81 -11.19
C LEU A 81 12.50 14.21 -11.06
N LYS A 82 13.43 14.56 -11.95
CA LYS A 82 14.10 15.88 -11.98
C LYS A 82 13.24 17.02 -12.53
N SER A 83 12.11 16.72 -13.14
CA SER A 83 11.19 17.74 -13.66
C SER A 83 10.33 18.39 -12.57
N ILE A 84 10.31 17.82 -11.36
CA ILE A 84 9.46 18.25 -10.25
C ILE A 84 10.37 18.81 -9.15
N LYS A 85 10.10 20.02 -8.69
CA LYS A 85 10.83 20.61 -7.58
C LYS A 85 10.45 19.96 -6.25
N ALA A 86 11.36 19.94 -5.28
CA ALA A 86 11.12 19.35 -3.97
C ALA A 86 9.85 19.90 -3.31
N GLU A 87 9.68 21.22 -3.34
CA GLU A 87 8.54 21.95 -2.77
C GLU A 87 7.19 21.57 -3.37
N ASP A 88 7.16 21.11 -4.63
CA ASP A 88 5.94 20.70 -5.35
C ASP A 88 5.60 19.22 -5.11
N THR A 89 6.55 18.41 -4.62
CA THR A 89 6.37 16.96 -4.49
C THR A 89 5.58 16.55 -3.26
N HIS A 90 5.40 17.45 -2.29
CA HIS A 90 4.73 17.16 -1.04
C HIS A 90 3.59 18.12 -0.73
N ALA A 91 2.59 17.62 -0.02
CA ALA A 91 1.45 18.42 0.43
C ALA A 91 1.04 18.03 1.86
N GLY A 92 0.47 19.00 2.59
CA GLY A 92 -0.10 18.77 3.90
C GLY A 92 -1.59 18.48 3.81
N TYR A 93 -2.06 17.44 4.49
CA TYR A 93 -3.47 17.15 4.68
C TYR A 93 -3.85 17.34 6.14
N PHE A 94 -4.37 18.53 6.45
CA PHE A 94 -4.69 18.97 7.81
C PHE A 94 -6.05 19.67 7.85
N SER A 95 -6.60 19.83 9.03
CA SER A 95 -7.72 20.74 9.25
C SER A 95 -7.27 22.18 8.98
N VAL A 96 -8.16 23.01 8.49
CA VAL A 96 -7.92 24.45 8.30
C VAL A 96 -8.84 25.28 9.21
N ASP A 97 -8.33 26.39 9.69
CA ASP A 97 -9.12 27.36 10.45
C ASP A 97 -9.94 28.29 9.55
N LYS A 98 -10.72 29.22 10.15
CA LYS A 98 -11.52 30.20 9.40
C LYS A 98 -10.72 31.16 8.52
N LYS A 99 -9.41 31.22 8.72
CA LYS A 99 -8.49 32.04 7.93
C LYS A 99 -7.79 31.24 6.83
N GLY A 100 -8.09 29.91 6.73
CA GLY A 100 -7.44 29.01 5.80
C GLY A 100 -6.07 28.51 6.28
N HIS A 101 -5.70 28.70 7.56
CA HIS A 101 -4.46 28.21 8.10
C HIS A 101 -4.60 26.74 8.51
N MET A 102 -3.62 25.92 8.19
CA MET A 102 -3.55 24.53 8.64
C MET A 102 -3.41 24.47 10.15
N THR A 103 -4.21 23.66 10.82
CA THR A 103 -4.25 23.52 12.28
C THR A 103 -4.37 22.08 12.73
N ASP A 104 -4.01 21.85 13.99
CA ASP A 104 -4.22 20.56 14.62
C ASP A 104 -5.71 20.27 14.79
N SER A 105 -6.11 19.03 14.48
CA SER A 105 -7.47 18.57 14.73
C SER A 105 -7.75 18.55 16.23
N LYS A 106 -8.70 19.33 16.72
CA LYS A 106 -9.14 19.27 18.11
C LYS A 106 -9.92 17.97 18.35
N LEU A 107 -9.31 17.02 19.04
CA LEU A 107 -9.97 15.82 19.54
C LEU A 107 -10.93 16.25 20.68
N GLY A 108 -12.23 16.30 20.42
CA GLY A 108 -13.20 16.43 21.51
C GLY A 108 -14.47 17.22 21.27
N ASP A 109 -14.55 18.12 20.31
CA ASP A 109 -15.78 18.88 20.09
C ASP A 109 -16.71 18.21 19.07
N LYS A 110 -17.76 17.53 19.58
CA LYS A 110 -18.86 16.99 18.79
C LYS A 110 -19.79 18.08 18.24
N LYS A 111 -19.46 19.35 18.38
CA LYS A 111 -20.27 20.48 17.89
C LYS A 111 -19.46 21.35 16.94
N GLU A 112 -20.03 21.53 15.78
CA GLU A 112 -19.66 22.37 14.66
C GLU A 112 -18.73 21.72 13.61
N ARG A 113 -19.38 21.03 12.68
CA ARG A 113 -18.87 20.87 11.32
C ARG A 113 -18.91 22.27 10.68
N THR A 114 -17.85 23.04 10.84
CA THR A 114 -17.71 24.31 10.15
C THR A 114 -17.33 24.07 8.69
N SER A 115 -17.77 24.94 7.80
CA SER A 115 -17.54 24.90 6.34
C SER A 115 -16.06 24.85 5.93
N ASP A 116 -15.16 25.15 6.85
CA ASP A 116 -13.72 25.27 6.63
C ASP A 116 -13.02 23.89 6.49
N ASP A 117 -13.67 22.83 6.97
CA ASP A 117 -13.21 21.43 6.71
C ASP A 117 -13.48 20.97 5.27
N LYS A 118 -14.25 21.73 4.49
CA LYS A 118 -14.63 21.35 3.13
C LYS A 118 -13.50 21.50 2.12
N ASP A 119 -12.65 22.52 2.22
CA ASP A 119 -11.71 22.84 1.15
C ASP A 119 -10.50 21.90 1.12
N ALA A 120 -9.92 21.57 2.27
CA ALA A 120 -8.89 20.55 2.33
C ALA A 120 -9.45 19.13 2.07
N TYR A 121 -10.68 18.87 2.55
CA TYR A 121 -11.42 17.66 2.25
C TYR A 121 -11.75 17.55 0.77
N ASP A 122 -12.20 18.64 0.13
CA ASP A 122 -12.54 18.67 -1.29
C ASP A 122 -11.32 18.50 -2.19
N LEU A 123 -10.16 19.06 -1.81
CA LEU A 123 -8.94 18.91 -2.63
C LEU A 123 -8.44 17.46 -2.68
N ILE A 124 -8.46 16.74 -1.57
CA ILE A 124 -7.96 15.36 -1.50
C ILE A 124 -9.07 14.34 -1.75
N MET A 125 -10.32 14.62 -1.38
CA MET A 125 -11.44 13.69 -1.58
C MET A 125 -12.08 13.80 -2.96
N LYS A 126 -12.21 15.01 -3.51
CA LYS A 126 -12.74 15.23 -4.87
C LYS A 126 -11.70 14.95 -5.96
N ASN A 127 -10.41 15.06 -5.62
CA ASN A 127 -9.31 14.85 -6.56
C ASN A 127 -8.56 13.53 -6.30
N LYS A 128 -9.23 12.49 -5.79
CA LYS A 128 -8.61 11.15 -5.65
C LYS A 128 -7.99 10.67 -6.96
N GLU A 129 -8.71 10.88 -8.06
CA GLU A 129 -8.23 10.53 -9.40
C GLU A 129 -7.03 11.39 -9.81
N LEU A 130 -7.03 12.69 -9.45
CA LEU A 130 -5.90 13.57 -9.72
C LEU A 130 -4.64 13.11 -9.01
N LEU A 131 -4.75 12.62 -7.77
CA LEU A 131 -3.60 12.05 -7.05
C LEU A 131 -3.03 10.79 -7.72
N LEU A 132 -3.78 10.13 -8.59
CA LEU A 132 -3.33 8.98 -9.37
C LEU A 132 -2.78 9.39 -10.74
N ASP A 133 -2.99 10.63 -11.19
CA ASP A 133 -2.44 11.16 -12.44
C ASP A 133 -0.92 11.24 -12.34
N ARG A 134 -0.24 10.73 -13.36
CA ARG A 134 1.23 10.68 -13.43
C ARG A 134 1.83 11.90 -14.13
N ASP A 135 1.02 12.76 -14.73
CA ASP A 135 1.50 14.00 -15.33
C ASP A 135 2.01 14.95 -14.24
N PRO A 136 3.32 15.24 -14.17
CA PRO A 136 3.90 16.08 -13.12
C PRO A 136 3.38 17.52 -13.16
N LYS A 137 2.84 17.96 -14.30
CA LYS A 137 2.24 19.29 -14.42
C LYS A 137 0.86 19.37 -13.78
N LYS A 138 0.12 18.25 -13.76
CA LYS A 138 -1.22 18.16 -13.18
C LYS A 138 -1.18 17.71 -11.71
N SER A 139 -0.33 16.76 -11.40
CA SER A 139 -0.27 16.14 -10.09
C SER A 139 1.17 15.83 -9.66
N PRO A 140 1.94 16.86 -9.27
CA PRO A 140 3.33 16.69 -8.82
C PRO A 140 3.42 16.00 -7.45
N VAL A 141 2.36 16.06 -6.62
CA VAL A 141 2.35 15.55 -5.25
C VAL A 141 2.48 14.04 -5.22
N ARG A 142 3.46 13.56 -4.45
CA ARG A 142 3.78 12.16 -4.21
C ARG A 142 3.93 11.83 -2.73
N PHE A 143 4.16 12.83 -1.89
CA PHE A 143 4.30 12.72 -0.45
C PHE A 143 3.24 13.54 0.26
N ILE A 144 2.55 12.92 1.21
CA ILE A 144 1.45 13.56 1.93
C ILE A 144 1.77 13.56 3.43
N PHE A 145 1.81 14.74 4.03
CA PHE A 145 1.95 14.91 5.47
C PHE A 145 0.56 15.03 6.10
N SER A 146 0.33 14.31 7.18
CA SER A 146 -0.94 14.35 7.91
C SER A 146 -0.70 14.30 9.42
N HIS A 147 -1.52 14.98 10.18
CA HIS A 147 -1.42 14.99 11.64
C HIS A 147 -2.05 13.75 12.19
N SER A 148 -2.77 13.22 12.54
CA SER A 148 -3.35 11.97 13.05
C SER A 148 -4.20 11.29 11.97
N ALA A 149 -4.67 10.12 12.24
CA ALA A 149 -5.41 9.34 11.27
C ALA A 149 -6.24 10.22 10.35
N LEU A 150 -5.88 10.22 9.07
CA LEU A 150 -6.70 10.78 8.00
C LEU A 150 -8.15 10.45 8.33
N ARG A 151 -9.07 11.40 8.26
CA ARG A 151 -10.48 11.19 8.65
C ARG A 151 -11.05 9.93 8.00
N GLU A 152 -12.00 9.30 8.67
CA GLU A 152 -12.76 8.19 8.11
C GLU A 152 -13.24 8.56 6.70
N GLY A 153 -12.97 7.67 5.74
CA GLY A 153 -13.37 7.87 4.34
C GLY A 153 -12.26 8.30 3.37
N TRP A 154 -11.07 8.75 3.85
CA TRP A 154 -9.94 8.89 2.94
C TRP A 154 -9.29 7.53 2.69
N ASP A 155 -9.26 7.14 1.45
CA ASP A 155 -8.53 5.98 0.96
C ASP A 155 -7.94 6.28 -0.40
N ASN A 156 -6.68 5.97 -0.57
CA ASN A 156 -6.02 5.97 -1.87
C ASN A 156 -5.34 4.61 -2.03
N PRO A 157 -5.62 3.88 -3.11
CA PRO A 157 -5.08 2.54 -3.29
C PRO A 157 -3.57 2.52 -3.54
N ASN A 158 -2.99 3.65 -3.93
CA ASN A 158 -1.60 3.75 -4.33
C ASN A 158 -0.66 4.25 -3.21
N VAL A 159 -1.04 4.04 -1.95
CA VAL A 159 -0.15 4.27 -0.81
C VAL A 159 0.76 3.06 -0.63
N PHE A 160 2.05 3.25 -0.90
CA PHE A 160 3.07 2.19 -0.81
C PHE A 160 4.04 2.37 0.36
N GLN A 161 4.16 3.59 0.90
CA GLN A 161 5.00 3.85 2.07
C GLN A 161 4.21 4.62 3.13
N ILE A 162 4.44 4.25 4.38
CA ILE A 162 3.94 4.97 5.54
C ILE A 162 5.11 5.25 6.47
N CYS A 163 5.34 6.52 6.77
CA CYS A 163 6.34 6.96 7.73
C CYS A 163 5.65 7.57 8.96
N THR A 164 5.99 7.09 10.15
CA THR A 164 5.48 7.66 11.40
C THR A 164 6.56 8.50 12.08
N LEU A 165 6.43 9.82 11.98
CA LEU A 165 7.33 10.79 12.62
C LEU A 165 6.87 11.15 14.04
N LYS A 166 5.74 10.64 14.47
CA LYS A 166 5.19 10.81 15.82
C LYS A 166 5.42 9.56 16.66
N GLN A 167 5.34 9.71 17.98
CA GLN A 167 5.26 8.57 18.89
C GLN A 167 3.79 8.22 19.12
N SER A 168 3.41 6.99 18.92
CA SER A 168 2.07 6.48 19.21
C SER A 168 2.17 5.22 20.07
N SER A 169 1.54 5.26 21.22
CA SER A 169 1.36 4.08 22.08
C SER A 169 0.06 3.32 21.79
N SER A 170 -0.83 3.89 20.97
CA SER A 170 -2.15 3.30 20.68
C SER A 170 -2.05 2.33 19.50
N GLU A 171 -2.26 1.04 19.75
CA GLU A 171 -2.33 0.00 18.72
C GLU A 171 -3.47 0.24 17.73
N VAL A 172 -4.62 0.72 18.20
CA VAL A 172 -5.76 1.04 17.34
C VAL A 172 -5.40 2.10 16.29
N ARG A 173 -4.68 3.16 16.72
CA ARG A 173 -4.20 4.19 15.78
C ARG A 173 -3.20 3.63 14.78
N LYS A 174 -2.25 2.83 15.24
CA LYS A 174 -1.27 2.17 14.37
C LYS A 174 -1.96 1.29 13.33
N ARG A 175 -2.99 0.53 13.70
CA ARG A 175 -3.80 -0.28 12.77
C ARG A 175 -4.52 0.58 11.74
N GLN A 176 -5.12 1.69 12.16
CA GLN A 176 -5.80 2.62 11.26
C GLN A 176 -4.83 3.25 10.27
N GLU A 177 -3.62 3.59 10.69
CA GLU A 177 -2.57 4.16 9.85
C GLU A 177 -2.08 3.14 8.82
N VAL A 178 -1.68 1.94 9.25
CA VAL A 178 -1.23 0.86 8.36
C VAL A 178 -2.33 0.40 7.42
N GLY A 179 -3.57 0.27 7.91
CA GLY A 179 -4.72 -0.15 7.12
C GLY A 179 -5.00 0.73 5.88
N ARG A 180 -4.47 1.95 5.85
CA ARG A 180 -4.60 2.84 4.68
C ARG A 180 -3.73 2.44 3.50
N GLY A 181 -2.63 1.75 3.75
CA GLY A 181 -1.76 1.22 2.70
C GLY A 181 -2.04 -0.24 2.34
N LEU A 182 -2.96 -0.92 3.03
CA LEU A 182 -3.29 -2.32 2.76
C LEU A 182 -4.40 -2.43 1.70
N ARG A 183 -4.10 -1.95 0.49
CA ARG A 183 -5.02 -2.01 -0.66
C ARG A 183 -4.28 -2.45 -1.91
N LEU A 184 -5.00 -3.08 -2.82
CA LEU A 184 -4.50 -3.33 -4.17
C LEU A 184 -4.43 -2.01 -4.92
N CYS A 185 -3.25 -1.70 -5.48
CA CYS A 185 -3.06 -0.47 -6.24
C CYS A 185 -3.82 -0.48 -7.57
N VAL A 186 -3.93 0.69 -8.16
CA VAL A 186 -4.51 0.88 -9.50
C VAL A 186 -3.48 1.53 -10.42
N ASN A 187 -3.54 1.20 -11.71
CA ASN A 187 -2.75 1.88 -12.73
C ASN A 187 -3.42 3.20 -13.19
N GLN A 188 -2.79 3.90 -14.12
CA GLN A 188 -3.31 5.16 -14.67
C GLN A 188 -4.65 5.01 -15.42
N ASP A 189 -5.02 3.81 -15.84
CA ASP A 189 -6.27 3.50 -16.55
C ASP A 189 -7.39 3.12 -15.57
N GLY A 190 -7.11 3.18 -14.24
CA GLY A 190 -8.05 2.83 -13.17
C GLY A 190 -8.21 1.32 -12.96
N GLU A 191 -7.39 0.50 -13.62
CA GLU A 191 -7.42 -0.95 -13.48
C GLU A 191 -6.75 -1.38 -12.17
N ARG A 192 -7.44 -2.25 -11.42
CA ARG A 192 -6.93 -2.77 -10.16
C ARG A 192 -5.87 -3.84 -10.42
N MET A 193 -4.71 -3.66 -9.82
CA MET A 193 -3.55 -4.54 -9.94
C MET A 193 -3.69 -5.76 -9.02
N ASP A 194 -4.67 -6.60 -9.31
CA ASP A 194 -4.93 -7.86 -8.60
C ASP A 194 -4.22 -9.08 -9.26
N ALA A 195 -4.51 -10.27 -8.77
CA ALA A 195 -3.92 -11.50 -9.29
C ALA A 195 -4.38 -11.82 -10.72
N ASN A 196 -5.55 -11.32 -11.17
CA ASN A 196 -6.01 -11.55 -12.54
C ASN A 196 -5.18 -10.74 -13.55
N VAL A 197 -4.69 -9.56 -13.13
CA VAL A 197 -3.87 -8.66 -13.96
C VAL A 197 -2.38 -9.00 -13.85
N LEU A 198 -1.90 -9.25 -12.62
CA LEU A 198 -0.48 -9.39 -12.32
C LEU A 198 -0.01 -10.85 -12.15
N GLY A 199 -0.94 -11.80 -12.04
CA GLY A 199 -0.57 -13.18 -11.73
C GLY A 199 0.24 -13.28 -10.44
N ASN A 200 1.38 -13.96 -10.51
CA ASN A 200 2.28 -14.15 -9.37
C ASN A 200 2.95 -12.86 -8.89
N ASP A 201 3.01 -11.82 -9.72
CA ASP A 201 3.62 -10.53 -9.36
C ASP A 201 2.75 -9.69 -8.41
N VAL A 202 1.51 -10.09 -8.12
CA VAL A 202 0.58 -9.35 -7.26
C VAL A 202 1.20 -9.02 -5.90
N HIS A 203 1.95 -9.95 -5.31
CA HIS A 203 2.60 -9.77 -4.02
C HIS A 203 3.89 -8.94 -4.11
N ASN A 204 4.55 -8.91 -5.27
CA ASN A 204 5.73 -8.09 -5.52
C ASN A 204 5.36 -6.62 -5.79
N ILE A 205 4.19 -6.39 -6.36
CA ILE A 205 3.70 -5.06 -6.70
C ILE A 205 2.99 -4.41 -5.50
N ASN A 206 2.11 -5.12 -4.82
CA ASN A 206 1.28 -4.58 -3.73
C ASN A 206 1.98 -4.69 -2.35
N ILE A 207 3.20 -4.17 -2.24
CA ILE A 207 3.97 -4.17 -0.99
C ILE A 207 3.81 -2.82 -0.29
N LEU A 208 3.38 -2.85 0.97
CA LEU A 208 3.40 -1.70 1.86
C LEU A 208 4.69 -1.70 2.69
N THR A 209 5.45 -0.61 2.61
CA THR A 209 6.64 -0.38 3.44
C THR A 209 6.29 0.57 4.59
N VAL A 210 6.61 0.18 5.82
CA VAL A 210 6.40 1.02 7.00
C VAL A 210 7.75 1.44 7.57
N ILE A 211 8.00 2.75 7.64
CA ILE A 211 9.18 3.35 8.23
C ILE A 211 8.79 3.96 9.58
N ALA A 212 9.28 3.38 10.66
CA ALA A 212 8.84 3.74 11.98
C ALA A 212 9.95 3.62 13.03
N SER A 213 9.68 4.08 14.26
CA SER A 213 10.56 3.85 15.40
C SER A 213 10.49 2.40 15.88
N GLU A 214 11.46 1.96 16.72
CA GLU A 214 11.57 0.59 17.23
C GLU A 214 10.28 0.01 17.85
N SER A 215 9.41 0.87 18.41
CA SER A 215 8.12 0.43 18.98
C SER A 215 7.13 -0.13 17.95
N TYR A 216 7.43 -0.01 16.65
CA TYR A 216 6.57 -0.51 15.58
C TYR A 216 6.87 -1.96 15.19
N ASP A 217 8.06 -2.49 15.47
CA ASP A 217 8.42 -3.88 15.15
C ASP A 217 7.52 -4.88 15.90
N SER A 218 7.33 -4.67 17.20
CA SER A 218 6.43 -5.51 18.00
C SER A 218 4.97 -5.41 17.56
N PHE A 219 4.53 -4.20 17.19
CA PHE A 219 3.20 -4.00 16.65
C PHE A 219 3.02 -4.70 15.29
N ALA A 220 3.98 -4.58 14.37
CA ALA A 220 3.92 -5.24 13.06
C ALA A 220 3.86 -6.77 13.20
N LYS A 221 4.68 -7.34 14.09
CA LYS A 221 4.64 -8.78 14.43
C LYS A 221 3.30 -9.19 15.02
N GLY A 222 2.74 -8.39 15.95
CA GLY A 222 1.42 -8.64 16.51
C GLY A 222 0.32 -8.61 15.45
N LEU A 223 0.31 -7.61 14.58
CA LEU A 223 -0.66 -7.49 13.49
C LEU A 223 -0.55 -8.67 12.51
N GLN A 224 0.65 -9.10 12.18
CA GLN A 224 0.89 -10.28 11.33
C GLN A 224 0.39 -11.56 11.98
N SER A 225 0.63 -11.74 13.30
CA SER A 225 0.10 -12.89 14.03
C SER A 225 -1.42 -12.93 14.03
N GLU A 226 -2.08 -11.78 14.25
CA GLU A 226 -3.54 -11.70 14.21
C GLU A 226 -4.10 -11.94 12.80
N MET A 227 -3.44 -11.42 11.77
CA MET A 227 -3.81 -11.73 10.39
C MET A 227 -3.64 -13.22 10.11
N ALA A 228 -2.58 -13.85 10.58
CA ALA A 228 -2.36 -15.29 10.48
C ALA A 228 -3.44 -16.08 11.23
N GLU A 229 -3.84 -15.63 12.43
CA GLU A 229 -4.93 -16.24 13.20
C GLU A 229 -6.29 -16.08 12.48
N ALA A 230 -6.59 -14.90 11.98
CA ALA A 230 -7.83 -14.63 11.23
C ALA A 230 -7.95 -15.46 9.94
N VAL A 231 -6.81 -15.93 9.40
CA VAL A 231 -6.76 -16.81 8.23
C VAL A 231 -6.55 -18.28 8.64
N ALA A 232 -6.33 -18.55 9.94
CA ALA A 232 -6.13 -19.91 10.45
C ALA A 232 -7.35 -20.82 10.24
N ASP A 233 -8.54 -20.21 10.22
CA ASP A 233 -9.81 -20.91 9.92
C ASP A 233 -10.01 -21.22 8.43
N ARG A 234 -9.15 -20.71 7.56
CA ARG A 234 -9.21 -21.05 6.14
C ARG A 234 -8.71 -22.48 5.93
N PRO A 235 -9.33 -23.22 4.99
CA PRO A 235 -8.81 -24.52 4.62
C PRO A 235 -7.35 -24.44 4.24
N ARG A 236 -6.52 -25.31 4.82
CA ARG A 236 -5.06 -25.33 4.56
C ARG A 236 -4.69 -26.31 3.46
N ALA A 237 -5.64 -27.12 3.06
CA ALA A 237 -5.43 -28.15 2.03
C ALA A 237 -6.66 -28.21 1.13
N VAL A 238 -6.41 -28.45 -0.14
CA VAL A 238 -7.45 -28.81 -1.11
C VAL A 238 -7.80 -30.26 -0.90
N THR A 239 -9.02 -30.51 -0.44
CA THR A 239 -9.60 -31.83 -0.23
C THR A 239 -10.98 -31.90 -0.90
N ALA A 240 -11.53 -33.10 -1.08
CA ALA A 240 -12.89 -33.24 -1.62
C ALA A 240 -13.93 -32.52 -0.75
N ASP A 241 -13.74 -32.49 0.58
CA ASP A 241 -14.63 -31.78 1.51
C ASP A 241 -14.67 -30.27 1.29
N LEU A 242 -13.62 -29.68 0.68
CA LEU A 242 -13.60 -28.27 0.31
C LEU A 242 -14.72 -27.92 -0.69
N PHE A 243 -15.02 -28.83 -1.59
CA PHE A 243 -16.01 -28.66 -2.66
C PHE A 243 -17.37 -29.18 -2.30
N LYS A 244 -17.46 -30.19 -1.45
CA LYS A 244 -18.73 -30.86 -1.09
C LYS A 244 -19.78 -29.89 -0.59
N GLY A 245 -20.98 -29.99 -1.16
CA GLY A 245 -22.12 -29.15 -0.81
C GLY A 245 -22.02 -27.69 -1.29
N LYS A 246 -20.93 -27.32 -1.99
CA LYS A 246 -20.84 -26.00 -2.63
C LYS A 246 -21.73 -25.95 -3.87
N VAL A 247 -22.15 -24.73 -4.21
CA VAL A 247 -22.91 -24.45 -5.42
C VAL A 247 -21.96 -23.80 -6.42
N LEU A 248 -21.72 -24.46 -7.53
CA LEU A 248 -20.96 -23.91 -8.64
C LEU A 248 -21.92 -23.20 -9.60
N ARG A 249 -21.49 -22.10 -10.19
CA ARG A 249 -22.26 -21.34 -11.18
C ARG A 249 -21.47 -21.24 -12.49
N ASP A 250 -22.19 -21.50 -13.58
CA ASP A 250 -21.66 -21.25 -14.92
C ASP A 250 -21.80 -19.78 -15.33
N ALA A 251 -21.22 -19.40 -16.48
CA ALA A 251 -21.29 -18.05 -17.03
C ALA A 251 -22.76 -17.61 -17.37
N SER A 252 -23.69 -18.56 -17.49
CA SER A 252 -25.10 -18.30 -17.78
C SER A 252 -25.94 -18.19 -16.50
N GLY A 253 -25.34 -18.42 -15.32
CA GLY A 253 -26.00 -18.36 -14.01
C GLY A 253 -26.69 -19.65 -13.60
N ASN A 254 -26.48 -20.76 -14.32
CA ASN A 254 -27.00 -22.04 -13.88
C ASN A 254 -26.22 -22.55 -12.67
N GLU A 255 -26.91 -23.17 -11.72
CA GLU A 255 -26.34 -23.65 -10.48
C GLU A 255 -26.24 -25.19 -10.48
N GLN A 256 -25.08 -25.69 -10.04
CA GLN A 256 -24.83 -27.12 -9.84
C GLN A 256 -24.30 -27.32 -8.41
N VAL A 257 -25.01 -28.18 -7.66
CA VAL A 257 -24.56 -28.56 -6.31
C VAL A 257 -23.55 -29.69 -6.42
N VAL A 258 -22.40 -29.51 -5.74
CA VAL A 258 -21.34 -30.50 -5.74
C VAL A 258 -21.67 -31.62 -4.74
N ASP A 259 -21.93 -32.80 -5.24
CA ASP A 259 -22.09 -34.02 -4.43
C ASP A 259 -20.71 -34.65 -4.11
N ASP A 260 -20.72 -35.78 -3.38
CA ASP A 260 -19.49 -36.48 -2.98
C ASP A 260 -18.69 -37.00 -4.17
N ALA A 261 -19.32 -37.47 -5.21
CA ALA A 261 -18.67 -38.05 -6.38
C ALA A 261 -18.00 -36.93 -7.20
N LEU A 262 -18.71 -35.83 -7.41
CA LEU A 262 -18.20 -34.68 -8.14
C LEU A 262 -17.07 -33.98 -7.36
N ALA A 263 -17.18 -33.87 -6.04
CA ALA A 263 -16.11 -33.31 -5.19
C ALA A 263 -14.82 -34.12 -5.29
N GLN A 264 -14.92 -35.46 -5.32
CA GLN A 264 -13.77 -36.34 -5.51
C GLN A 264 -13.21 -36.21 -6.92
N ALA A 265 -14.06 -36.11 -7.96
CA ALA A 265 -13.60 -35.94 -9.33
C ALA A 265 -12.82 -34.64 -9.51
N ILE A 266 -13.33 -33.51 -8.99
CA ILE A 266 -12.63 -32.21 -9.03
C ILE A 266 -11.28 -32.31 -8.32
N CYS A 267 -11.24 -32.85 -7.09
CA CYS A 267 -10.03 -32.97 -6.32
C CYS A 267 -8.99 -33.87 -7.02
N TYR A 268 -9.42 -34.98 -7.57
CA TYR A 268 -8.57 -35.92 -8.30
C TYR A 268 -7.96 -35.30 -9.56
N ASP A 269 -8.76 -34.56 -10.31
CA ASP A 269 -8.33 -33.88 -11.53
C ASP A 269 -7.30 -32.78 -11.23
N LEU A 270 -7.50 -32.00 -10.16
CA LEU A 270 -6.53 -31.01 -9.70
C LEU A 270 -5.17 -31.63 -9.33
N ILE A 271 -5.18 -32.84 -8.74
CA ILE A 271 -3.96 -33.59 -8.40
C ILE A 271 -3.28 -34.12 -9.68
N ILE A 272 -4.02 -34.69 -10.62
CA ILE A 272 -3.48 -35.20 -11.88
C ILE A 272 -2.86 -34.09 -12.72
N ASN A 273 -3.51 -32.93 -12.79
CA ASN A 273 -2.99 -31.78 -13.50
C ASN A 273 -1.78 -31.13 -12.80
N GLY A 274 -1.45 -31.61 -11.60
CA GLY A 274 -0.31 -31.13 -10.82
C GLY A 274 -0.56 -29.78 -10.16
N TYR A 275 -1.81 -29.38 -9.97
CA TYR A 275 -2.19 -28.13 -9.31
C TYR A 275 -2.22 -28.24 -7.79
N VAL A 276 -2.34 -29.47 -7.29
CA VAL A 276 -2.34 -29.79 -5.86
C VAL A 276 -1.28 -30.85 -5.58
N ASP A 277 -0.47 -30.63 -4.57
CA ASP A 277 0.55 -31.56 -4.13
C ASP A 277 -0.02 -32.69 -3.24
N ARG A 278 0.82 -33.65 -2.85
CA ARG A 278 0.41 -34.77 -1.98
C ARG A 278 -0.05 -34.37 -0.59
N LYS A 279 0.20 -33.11 -0.17
CA LYS A 279 -0.21 -32.57 1.12
C LYS A 279 -1.48 -31.69 1.00
N GLY A 280 -2.01 -31.56 -0.22
CA GLY A 280 -3.16 -30.73 -0.51
C GLY A 280 -2.80 -29.25 -0.75
N ALA A 281 -1.53 -28.86 -0.81
CA ALA A 281 -1.13 -27.50 -1.08
C ALA A 281 -1.19 -27.16 -2.57
N LEU A 282 -1.62 -25.93 -2.90
CA LEU A 282 -1.59 -25.42 -4.27
C LEU A 282 -0.15 -25.23 -4.74
N THR A 283 0.15 -25.69 -5.96
CA THR A 283 1.50 -25.68 -6.55
C THR A 283 1.79 -24.40 -7.34
N ASP A 284 3.07 -24.18 -7.67
CA ASP A 284 3.48 -23.08 -8.56
C ASP A 284 2.78 -23.15 -9.91
N LYS A 285 2.64 -24.36 -10.45
CA LYS A 285 1.95 -24.61 -11.71
C LYS A 285 0.51 -24.13 -11.69
N PHE A 286 -0.21 -24.31 -10.56
CA PHE A 286 -1.57 -23.78 -10.44
C PHE A 286 -1.60 -22.27 -10.64
N PHE A 287 -0.72 -21.55 -9.95
CA PHE A 287 -0.69 -20.09 -10.03
C PHE A 287 -0.24 -19.58 -11.40
N GLU A 288 0.69 -20.27 -12.05
CA GLU A 288 1.12 -19.95 -13.41
C GLU A 288 -0.02 -20.14 -14.43
N ASP A 289 -0.66 -21.33 -14.40
CA ASP A 289 -1.76 -21.66 -15.32
C ASP A 289 -2.99 -20.76 -15.04
N LYS A 290 -3.23 -20.40 -13.77
CA LYS A 290 -4.29 -19.46 -13.40
C LYS A 290 -4.02 -18.07 -13.99
N ALA A 291 -2.80 -17.55 -13.84
CA ALA A 291 -2.42 -16.25 -14.38
C ALA A 291 -2.55 -16.22 -15.91
N ASN A 292 -2.27 -17.33 -16.57
CA ASN A 292 -2.38 -17.49 -18.02
C ASN A 292 -3.78 -17.87 -18.51
N LYS A 293 -4.76 -18.00 -17.59
CA LYS A 293 -6.15 -18.48 -17.89
C LYS A 293 -6.16 -19.85 -18.58
N GLN A 294 -5.24 -20.74 -18.16
CA GLN A 294 -5.05 -22.08 -18.75
C GLN A 294 -5.31 -23.21 -17.75
N VAL A 295 -5.95 -22.92 -16.62
CA VAL A 295 -6.29 -23.93 -15.63
C VAL A 295 -7.25 -24.94 -16.25
N LYS A 296 -6.89 -26.23 -16.14
CA LYS A 296 -7.69 -27.36 -16.58
C LYS A 296 -8.39 -27.96 -15.36
N ILE A 297 -9.68 -28.13 -15.44
CA ILE A 297 -10.50 -28.78 -14.40
C ILE A 297 -11.35 -29.88 -15.02
N ALA A 298 -11.94 -30.75 -14.17
CA ALA A 298 -12.77 -31.85 -14.59
C ALA A 298 -13.83 -31.43 -15.60
N GLU A 299 -14.07 -32.25 -16.64
CA GLU A 299 -14.98 -31.93 -17.74
C GLU A 299 -16.39 -31.64 -17.22
N GLU A 300 -16.83 -32.33 -16.14
CA GLU A 300 -18.14 -32.18 -15.54
C GLU A 300 -18.43 -30.78 -14.98
N VAL A 301 -17.38 -29.99 -14.73
CA VAL A 301 -17.46 -28.65 -14.17
C VAL A 301 -16.69 -27.60 -14.98
N ALA A 302 -16.32 -27.94 -16.22
CA ALA A 302 -15.55 -27.05 -17.09
C ALA A 302 -16.24 -25.68 -17.31
N ASP A 303 -17.58 -25.68 -17.41
CA ASP A 303 -18.37 -24.45 -17.55
C ASP A 303 -18.43 -23.62 -16.26
N CYS A 304 -18.05 -24.21 -15.11
CA CYS A 304 -18.03 -23.58 -13.78
C CYS A 304 -16.60 -23.25 -13.30
N THR A 305 -15.64 -23.13 -14.21
CA THR A 305 -14.22 -22.91 -13.88
C THR A 305 -14.02 -21.75 -12.90
N ASP A 306 -14.66 -20.61 -13.12
CA ASP A 306 -14.53 -19.44 -12.25
C ASP A 306 -14.99 -19.73 -10.82
N SER A 307 -16.12 -20.44 -10.64
CA SER A 307 -16.59 -20.84 -9.32
C SER A 307 -15.64 -21.81 -8.62
N VAL A 308 -15.03 -22.73 -9.35
CA VAL A 308 -13.99 -23.62 -8.79
C VAL A 308 -12.76 -22.84 -8.38
N LEU A 309 -12.32 -21.86 -9.18
CA LEU A 309 -11.18 -21.00 -8.86
C LEU A 309 -11.45 -20.15 -7.62
N GLU A 310 -12.67 -19.60 -7.45
CA GLU A 310 -13.07 -18.87 -6.24
C GLU A 310 -12.97 -19.74 -4.97
N ILE A 311 -13.37 -21.01 -5.06
CA ILE A 311 -13.25 -21.97 -3.94
C ILE A 311 -11.75 -22.22 -3.64
N LEU A 312 -10.91 -22.41 -4.66
CA LEU A 312 -9.47 -22.61 -4.48
C LEU A 312 -8.78 -21.38 -3.90
N ASP A 313 -9.24 -20.17 -4.19
CA ASP A 313 -8.74 -18.91 -3.61
C ASP A 313 -9.05 -18.78 -2.11
N SER A 314 -10.02 -19.54 -1.60
CA SER A 314 -10.27 -19.61 -0.17
C SER A 314 -9.23 -20.42 0.60
N VAL A 315 -8.42 -21.23 -0.09
CA VAL A 315 -7.37 -22.03 0.54
C VAL A 315 -6.22 -21.17 0.97
N TYR A 316 -5.77 -21.35 2.21
CA TYR A 316 -4.63 -20.63 2.77
C TYR A 316 -3.35 -20.85 1.93
N ASN A 317 -2.68 -19.76 1.59
CA ASN A 317 -1.42 -19.79 0.88
C ASN A 317 -0.37 -19.00 1.67
N ASP A 318 0.71 -19.67 2.07
CA ASP A 318 1.83 -19.07 2.82
C ASP A 318 2.57 -17.96 2.06
N ARG A 319 2.43 -17.87 0.73
CA ARG A 319 3.12 -16.89 -0.10
C ARG A 319 2.72 -15.44 0.21
N ALA A 320 1.45 -15.24 0.61
CA ALA A 320 0.90 -13.92 0.89
C ALA A 320 1.26 -13.37 2.27
N MET A 321 1.87 -14.19 3.14
CA MET A 321 1.93 -13.89 4.59
C MET A 321 3.32 -13.86 5.19
N LYS A 322 4.39 -14.07 4.41
CA LYS A 322 5.76 -13.99 4.96
C LYS A 322 6.20 -12.53 5.01
N PRO A 323 6.38 -11.95 6.23
CA PRO A 323 6.99 -10.65 6.33
C PRO A 323 8.44 -10.76 5.88
N GLU A 324 8.82 -9.98 4.89
CA GLU A 324 10.21 -9.82 4.50
C GLU A 324 10.73 -8.50 5.07
N ASN A 325 11.92 -8.54 5.70
CA ASN A 325 12.66 -7.33 5.97
C ASN A 325 13.17 -6.80 4.63
N ALA A 326 12.50 -5.80 4.09
CA ALA A 326 12.82 -5.22 2.79
C ALA A 326 14.23 -4.61 2.73
N ARG A 327 14.78 -4.23 3.90
CA ARG A 327 16.17 -3.82 4.08
C ARG A 327 16.68 -4.44 5.38
N SER A 328 17.89 -5.03 5.34
CA SER A 328 18.52 -5.57 6.56
C SER A 328 18.57 -4.47 7.64
N ASN A 329 18.28 -4.83 8.88
CA ASN A 329 18.39 -3.95 10.05
C ASN A 329 19.84 -3.46 10.33
N ASN A 330 20.79 -3.80 9.48
CA ASN A 330 22.18 -3.36 9.53
C ASN A 330 22.37 -2.10 8.66
N VAL A 331 21.57 -1.06 8.92
CA VAL A 331 21.98 0.29 8.53
C VAL A 331 23.07 0.68 9.53
N GLU A 332 24.33 0.56 9.16
CA GLU A 332 25.41 1.27 9.83
C GLU A 332 25.08 2.75 9.66
N LEU A 333 24.63 3.37 10.75
CA LEU A 333 24.51 4.81 10.84
C LEU A 333 25.94 5.38 10.72
N GLN A 334 26.34 5.76 9.53
CA GLN A 334 27.47 6.71 9.37
C GLN A 334 26.96 8.05 9.89
N VAL A 335 27.05 8.19 11.19
CA VAL A 335 26.75 9.43 11.88
C VAL A 335 27.92 10.35 11.63
N ASP A 336 27.72 11.37 10.82
CA ASP A 336 28.65 12.50 10.77
C ASP A 336 28.61 13.21 12.13
N PRO A 337 29.68 13.13 12.94
CA PRO A 337 29.68 13.71 14.29
C PRO A 337 29.39 15.22 14.30
N ASP A 338 29.70 15.92 13.21
CA ASP A 338 29.50 17.37 13.09
C ASP A 338 28.03 17.73 12.82
N LYS A 339 27.22 16.79 12.34
CA LYS A 339 25.76 16.96 12.16
C LYS A 339 24.93 16.59 13.38
N LEU A 340 25.52 15.94 14.38
CA LEU A 340 24.86 15.59 15.67
C LEU A 340 24.92 16.70 16.72
N ALA A 341 25.72 17.73 16.52
CA ALA A 341 25.95 18.80 17.47
C ALA A 341 25.05 20.02 17.24
N MET A 342 23.81 19.82 16.81
CA MET A 342 22.81 20.89 16.85
C MET A 342 21.80 20.66 17.98
N PRO A 343 21.52 21.72 18.77
CA PRO A 343 20.66 21.65 19.95
C PRO A 343 19.22 21.29 19.67
#